data_bc37ce61332c46aa39f2832a23eba9ca
#
_entry.id   bc37ce61332c46aa39f2832a23eba9ca
#
_cell.length_a   1.000
_cell.length_b   1.000
_cell.length_c   1.000
_cell.angle_alpha   90.00
_cell.angle_beta   90.00
_cell.angle_gamma   90.00
#
_symmetry.space_group_name_H-M   'P 1'
#
loop_
_entity.id
_entity.type
_entity.pdbx_description
1 polymer ?
#
loop_
_entity_poly.entity_id
_entity_poly.type
_entity_poly.pdbx_seq_one_letter_code
_entity_poly.pdbx_strand_id
1 'polypeptide(L)'
;MFRIGLDIDDCLADFWGAYCEYFDTASNPRMLEDSMITRNVQRILSKDRDFWLNLKVVNRPDFVPELYCTKRVNNKTWTKEWLRRNGFPDRPVYQMYYQHGNKADMIKGKVDVFIDDSLSNVLK
;
A
#
# COMPACT_ATOMS: atom_id res chain seq x y z
N MET A 1 23.98 -1.10 9.03
CA MET A 1 23.00 -0.26 8.31
C MET A 1 21.62 -0.90 8.39
N PHE A 2 20.64 -0.13 8.76
CA PHE A 2 19.27 -0.65 8.82
C PHE A 2 18.70 -0.87 7.43
N ARG A 3 18.04 -2.01 7.28
CA ARG A 3 17.27 -2.32 6.08
C ARG A 3 15.81 -1.98 6.38
N ILE A 4 15.27 -1.02 5.65
CA ILE A 4 13.93 -0.50 5.91
C ILE A 4 12.99 -0.90 4.79
N GLY A 5 11.87 -1.54 5.14
CA GLY A 5 10.78 -1.81 4.21
C GLY A 5 9.68 -0.77 4.35
N LEU A 6 9.00 -0.45 3.26
CA LEU A 6 7.92 0.53 3.26
C LEU A 6 6.62 -0.07 2.76
N ASP A 7 5.53 0.25 3.45
CA ASP A 7 4.18 0.08 2.93
C ASP A 7 3.91 1.15 1.87
N ILE A 8 2.88 0.96 1.06
CA ILE A 8 2.54 1.89 0.00
C ILE A 8 1.25 2.66 0.33
N ASP A 9 0.13 1.97 0.52
CA ASP A 9 -1.16 2.65 0.71
C ASP A 9 -1.22 3.36 2.06
N ASP A 10 -1.55 4.64 2.02
CA ASP A 10 -1.64 5.54 3.17
C ASP A 10 -0.31 5.72 3.91
N CYS A 11 0.77 5.28 3.29
CA CYS A 11 2.14 5.52 3.72
C CYS A 11 2.88 6.39 2.70
N LEU A 12 2.81 6.02 1.43
CA LEU A 12 3.38 6.75 0.28
C LEU A 12 2.29 7.28 -0.63
N ALA A 13 1.22 6.52 -0.83
CA ALA A 13 0.10 6.84 -1.72
C ALA A 13 -1.16 7.11 -0.90
N ASP A 14 -1.95 8.09 -1.33
CA ASP A 14 -3.22 8.42 -0.67
C ASP A 14 -4.32 7.49 -1.17
N PHE A 15 -4.33 6.26 -0.66
CA PHE A 15 -5.38 5.30 -0.96
C PHE A 15 -6.71 5.75 -0.37
N TRP A 16 -6.71 6.17 0.89
CA TRP A 16 -7.94 6.45 1.60
C TRP A 16 -8.71 7.62 1.01
N GLY A 17 -8.01 8.72 0.69
CA GLY A 17 -8.66 9.87 0.07
C GLY A 17 -9.26 9.51 -1.29
N ALA A 18 -8.51 8.75 -2.09
CA ALA A 18 -8.99 8.31 -3.40
C ALA A 18 -10.19 7.36 -3.27
N TYR A 19 -10.16 6.47 -2.27
CA TYR A 19 -11.26 5.56 -2.01
C TYR A 19 -12.55 6.31 -1.67
N CYS A 20 -12.45 7.28 -0.76
CA CYS A 20 -13.61 8.08 -0.36
C CYS A 20 -14.18 8.88 -1.54
N GLU A 21 -13.32 9.45 -2.35
CA GLU A 21 -13.73 10.19 -3.54
C GLU A 21 -14.41 9.27 -4.57
N TYR A 22 -13.83 8.09 -4.80
CA TYR A 22 -14.35 7.14 -5.77
C TYR A 22 -15.76 6.68 -5.42
N PHE A 23 -16.02 6.42 -4.15
CA PHE A 23 -17.31 5.94 -3.69
C PHE A 23 -18.20 7.03 -3.11
N ASP A 24 -17.78 8.29 -3.17
CA ASP A 24 -18.51 9.43 -2.65
C ASP A 24 -18.95 9.19 -1.19
N THR A 25 -18.03 8.70 -0.38
CA THR A 25 -18.28 8.41 1.02
C THR A 25 -17.82 9.55 1.92
N ALA A 26 -18.27 9.52 3.19
CA ALA A 26 -17.80 10.48 4.18
C ALA A 26 -16.28 10.41 4.33
N SER A 27 -15.66 11.55 4.60
CA SER A 27 -14.22 11.68 4.63
C SER A 27 -13.54 11.01 5.82
N ASN A 28 -14.30 10.44 6.77
CA ASN A 28 -13.70 9.77 7.91
C ASN A 28 -13.55 8.28 7.67
N PRO A 29 -12.31 7.79 7.49
CA PRO A 29 -12.04 6.40 7.18
C PRO A 29 -12.52 5.41 8.23
N ARG A 30 -12.48 5.84 9.46
CA ARG A 30 -12.79 4.96 10.59
C ARG A 30 -14.27 4.72 10.76
N MET A 31 -15.09 5.39 9.97
CA MET A 31 -16.53 5.20 9.98
C MET A 31 -16.98 4.06 9.07
N LEU A 32 -16.07 3.53 8.24
CA LEU A 32 -16.38 2.42 7.34
C LEU A 32 -15.83 1.11 7.92
N GLU A 33 -16.59 0.04 7.76
CA GLU A 33 -16.11 -1.28 8.18
C GLU A 33 -15.03 -1.79 7.23
N ASP A 34 -13.98 -2.38 7.79
CA ASP A 34 -12.88 -2.95 7.00
C ASP A 34 -13.39 -3.99 5.99
N SER A 35 -14.40 -4.79 6.38
CA SER A 35 -14.96 -5.79 5.48
C SER A 35 -15.59 -5.17 4.24
N MET A 36 -16.23 -3.99 4.38
CA MET A 36 -16.82 -3.29 3.26
C MET A 36 -15.74 -2.77 2.31
N ILE A 37 -14.69 -2.18 2.87
CA ILE A 37 -13.55 -1.70 2.08
C ILE A 37 -12.92 -2.86 1.31
N THR A 38 -12.66 -3.97 1.97
CA THR A 38 -12.06 -5.14 1.36
C THR A 38 -12.92 -5.67 0.21
N ARG A 39 -14.23 -5.76 0.38
CA ARG A 39 -15.12 -6.23 -0.68
C ARG A 39 -15.12 -5.30 -1.89
N ASN A 40 -15.18 -3.99 -1.65
CA ASN A 40 -15.17 -3.00 -2.73
C ASN A 40 -13.86 -3.06 -3.50
N VAL A 41 -12.73 -3.18 -2.80
CA VAL A 41 -11.42 -3.27 -3.44
C VAL A 41 -11.35 -4.55 -4.27
N GLN A 42 -11.76 -5.69 -3.72
CA GLN A 42 -11.69 -6.96 -4.43
C GLN A 42 -12.60 -7.01 -5.65
N ARG A 43 -13.83 -6.49 -5.53
CA ARG A 43 -14.82 -6.59 -6.61
C ARG A 43 -14.67 -5.54 -7.68
N ILE A 44 -14.35 -4.31 -7.29
CA ILE A 44 -14.43 -3.15 -8.18
C ILE A 44 -13.04 -2.61 -8.48
N LEU A 45 -12.33 -2.18 -7.43
CA LEU A 45 -11.06 -1.48 -7.61
C LEU A 45 -9.96 -2.38 -8.14
N SER A 46 -10.01 -3.69 -7.86
CA SER A 46 -8.99 -4.62 -8.38
C SER A 46 -8.89 -4.60 -9.90
N LYS A 47 -9.93 -4.14 -10.58
CA LYS A 47 -10.00 -4.08 -12.05
C LYS A 47 -9.82 -2.68 -12.60
N ASP A 48 -9.73 -1.67 -11.76
CA ASP A 48 -9.65 -0.28 -12.20
C ASP A 48 -8.20 0.19 -12.14
N ARG A 49 -7.49 0.00 -13.26
CA ARG A 49 -6.09 0.39 -13.37
C ARG A 49 -5.87 1.87 -13.08
N ASP A 50 -6.74 2.73 -13.60
CA ASP A 50 -6.58 4.18 -13.46
C ASP A 50 -6.71 4.63 -12.01
N PHE A 51 -7.57 3.99 -11.22
CA PHE A 51 -7.67 4.28 -9.81
C PHE A 51 -6.30 4.16 -9.13
N TRP A 52 -5.62 3.04 -9.37
CA TRP A 52 -4.34 2.76 -8.71
C TRP A 52 -3.21 3.64 -9.24
N LEU A 53 -3.18 3.89 -10.55
CA LEU A 53 -2.09 4.68 -11.14
C LEU A 53 -2.21 6.16 -10.87
N ASN A 54 -3.42 6.65 -10.55
CA ASN A 54 -3.65 8.07 -10.27
C ASN A 54 -3.62 8.42 -8.79
N LEU A 55 -3.26 7.49 -7.92
CA LEU A 55 -3.12 7.79 -6.49
C LEU A 55 -2.09 8.90 -6.28
N LYS A 56 -2.41 9.85 -5.39
CA LYS A 56 -1.51 10.96 -5.08
C LYS A 56 -0.42 10.51 -4.12
N VAL A 57 0.76 11.10 -4.27
CA VAL A 57 1.86 10.87 -3.33
C VAL A 57 1.61 11.70 -2.08
N VAL A 58 1.70 11.08 -0.90
CA VAL A 58 1.55 11.77 0.39
C VAL A 58 2.86 11.91 1.15
N ASN A 59 3.83 11.04 0.87
CA ASN A 59 5.15 11.11 1.51
C ASN A 59 6.23 10.69 0.53
N ARG A 60 7.39 11.34 0.64
CA ARG A 60 8.59 10.94 -0.08
C ARG A 60 9.74 10.81 0.91
N PRO A 61 10.04 9.57 1.36
CA PRO A 61 11.19 9.36 2.24
C PRO A 61 12.48 9.83 1.58
N ASP A 62 13.40 10.35 2.38
CA ASP A 62 14.71 10.82 1.93
C ASP A 62 15.78 9.72 1.96
N PHE A 63 15.36 8.47 2.01
CA PHE A 63 16.26 7.31 1.99
C PHE A 63 15.74 6.30 0.97
N VAL A 64 16.63 5.39 0.56
CA VAL A 64 16.28 4.28 -0.35
C VAL A 64 15.85 3.09 0.49
N PRO A 65 14.60 2.61 0.34
CA PRO A 65 14.17 1.44 1.11
C PRO A 65 14.81 0.16 0.57
N GLU A 66 14.85 -0.86 1.42
CA GLU A 66 15.27 -2.20 0.99
C GLU A 66 14.24 -2.82 0.07
N LEU A 67 12.95 -2.61 0.39
CA LEU A 67 11.83 -3.16 -0.36
C LEU A 67 10.55 -2.37 -0.08
N TYR A 68 9.55 -2.63 -0.91
CA TYR A 68 8.17 -2.21 -0.66
C TYR A 68 7.33 -3.45 -0.40
N CYS A 69 6.37 -3.35 0.53
CA CYS A 69 5.46 -4.45 0.82
C CYS A 69 4.05 -3.91 1.00
N THR A 70 3.10 -4.46 0.26
CA THR A 70 1.72 -3.95 0.29
C THR A 70 0.72 -5.08 0.23
N LYS A 71 -0.48 -4.82 0.74
CA LYS A 71 -1.64 -5.70 0.57
C LYS A 71 -2.56 -5.09 -0.47
N ARG A 72 -2.65 -5.71 -1.62
CA ARG A 72 -3.52 -5.29 -2.71
C ARG A 72 -3.97 -6.50 -3.50
N VAL A 73 -5.13 -6.42 -4.11
CA VAL A 73 -5.62 -7.48 -5.01
C VAL A 73 -5.47 -7.10 -6.47
N ASN A 74 -4.93 -5.92 -6.74
CA ASN A 74 -4.71 -5.48 -8.11
C ASN A 74 -3.48 -6.14 -8.72
N ASN A 75 -3.23 -5.84 -9.99
CA ASN A 75 -2.07 -6.35 -10.70
C ASN A 75 -0.79 -5.70 -10.13
N LYS A 76 0.18 -6.53 -9.76
CA LYS A 76 1.45 -6.06 -9.20
C LYS A 76 2.20 -5.12 -10.16
N THR A 77 2.03 -5.30 -11.45
CA THR A 77 2.63 -4.43 -12.45
C THR A 77 2.16 -2.98 -12.28
N TRP A 78 0.91 -2.77 -11.91
CA TRP A 78 0.39 -1.42 -11.67
C TRP A 78 1.03 -0.78 -10.44
N THR A 79 1.28 -1.56 -9.40
CA THR A 79 1.98 -1.08 -8.20
C THR A 79 3.39 -0.61 -8.57
N LYS A 80 4.11 -1.42 -9.33
CA LYS A 80 5.46 -1.08 -9.78
C LYS A 80 5.45 0.16 -10.68
N GLU A 81 4.47 0.26 -11.57
CA GLU A 81 4.38 1.41 -12.46
C GLU A 81 4.09 2.70 -11.71
N TRP A 82 3.21 2.65 -10.69
CA TRP A 82 2.94 3.81 -9.86
C TRP A 82 4.22 4.31 -9.18
N LEU A 83 4.99 3.40 -8.61
CA LEU A 83 6.26 3.76 -7.97
C LEU A 83 7.21 4.40 -8.98
N ARG A 84 7.34 3.79 -10.15
CA ARG A 84 8.21 4.31 -11.20
C ARG A 84 7.77 5.70 -11.69
N ARG A 85 6.48 5.85 -11.96
CA ARG A 85 5.93 7.12 -12.45
C ARG A 85 6.13 8.26 -11.47
N ASN A 86 6.12 7.96 -10.19
CA ASN A 86 6.25 8.98 -9.16
C ASN A 86 7.69 9.15 -8.65
N GLY A 87 8.65 8.53 -9.32
CA GLY A 87 10.07 8.74 -9.04
C GLY A 87 10.60 8.04 -7.80
N PHE A 88 9.91 7.02 -7.31
CA PHE A 88 10.40 6.24 -6.17
C PHE A 88 11.53 5.31 -6.60
N PRO A 89 12.49 5.03 -5.71
CA PRO A 89 13.59 4.11 -6.01
C PRO A 89 13.11 2.75 -6.51
N ASP A 90 13.83 2.16 -7.47
CA ASP A 90 13.53 0.85 -8.02
C ASP A 90 14.03 -0.24 -7.07
N ARG A 91 13.13 -0.74 -6.23
CA ARG A 91 13.41 -1.77 -5.24
C ARG A 91 12.37 -2.87 -5.34
N PRO A 92 12.66 -4.07 -4.82
CA PRO A 92 11.70 -5.18 -4.87
C PRO A 92 10.35 -4.82 -4.27
N VAL A 93 9.28 -5.29 -4.90
CA VAL A 93 7.90 -5.11 -4.43
C VAL A 93 7.35 -6.47 -4.04
N TYR A 94 6.95 -6.59 -2.78
CA TYR A 94 6.27 -7.77 -2.26
C TYR A 94 4.80 -7.41 -2.10
N GLN A 95 3.95 -8.05 -2.88
CA GLN A 95 2.52 -7.79 -2.86
C GLN A 95 1.77 -9.04 -2.47
N MET A 96 0.90 -8.94 -1.47
CA MET A 96 0.06 -10.05 -1.03
C MET A 96 -1.40 -9.66 -1.09
N TYR A 97 -2.26 -10.67 -1.21
CA TYR A 97 -3.70 -10.45 -1.24
C TYR A 97 -4.23 -10.22 0.17
N TYR A 98 -5.35 -9.50 0.27
CA TYR A 98 -5.92 -9.08 1.56
C TYR A 98 -6.17 -10.24 2.52
N GLN A 99 -6.47 -11.42 2.02
CA GLN A 99 -6.87 -12.55 2.85
C GLN A 99 -5.74 -13.54 3.13
N HIS A 100 -4.52 -13.26 2.69
CA HIS A 100 -3.42 -14.23 2.76
C HIS A 100 -2.33 -13.75 3.72
N GLY A 101 -2.45 -14.14 5.00
CA GLY A 101 -1.39 -13.89 5.97
C GLY A 101 -1.19 -12.42 6.31
N ASN A 102 -0.01 -12.10 6.80
CA ASN A 102 0.34 -10.73 7.15
C ASN A 102 1.69 -10.34 6.52
N LYS A 103 1.92 -9.03 6.44
CA LYS A 103 3.13 -8.49 5.82
C LYS A 103 4.39 -8.91 6.56
N ALA A 104 4.32 -8.97 7.89
CA ALA A 104 5.50 -9.31 8.69
C ALA A 104 6.04 -10.69 8.33
N ASP A 105 5.17 -11.67 8.09
CA ASP A 105 5.60 -13.01 7.68
C ASP A 105 6.24 -13.00 6.31
N MET A 106 5.70 -12.21 5.40
CA MET A 106 6.20 -12.16 4.03
C MET A 106 7.61 -11.58 3.93
N ILE A 107 7.94 -10.62 4.78
CA ILE A 107 9.21 -9.90 4.73
C ILE A 107 10.15 -10.27 5.87
N LYS A 108 9.81 -11.25 6.67
CA LYS A 108 10.64 -11.70 7.80
C LYS A 108 12.04 -12.04 7.33
N GLY A 109 13.05 -11.47 7.99
CA GLY A 109 14.44 -11.67 7.63
C GLY A 109 14.94 -10.82 6.47
N LYS A 110 14.07 -10.08 5.80
CA LYS A 110 14.45 -9.25 4.66
C LYS A 110 14.71 -7.80 5.04
N VAL A 111 14.10 -7.33 6.14
CA VAL A 111 14.28 -5.97 6.64
C VAL A 111 14.44 -5.99 8.15
N ASP A 112 14.99 -4.91 8.68
CA ASP A 112 15.13 -4.72 10.12
C ASP A 112 13.95 -3.95 10.69
N VAL A 113 13.40 -3.02 9.91
CA VAL A 113 12.25 -2.20 10.28
C VAL A 113 11.30 -2.13 9.10
N PHE A 114 10.01 -2.20 9.38
CA PHE A 114 8.98 -1.97 8.37
C PHE A 114 8.10 -0.81 8.81
N ILE A 115 7.95 0.19 7.92
CA ILE A 115 7.13 1.38 8.19
C ILE A 115 5.79 1.21 7.48
N ASP A 116 4.72 1.34 8.25
CA ASP A 116 3.35 1.09 7.82
C ASP A 116 2.46 2.20 8.38
N ASP A 117 1.26 2.36 7.80
CA ASP A 117 0.24 3.27 8.31
C ASP A 117 -0.43 2.74 9.58
N SER A 118 -0.23 1.47 9.90
CA SER A 118 -0.80 0.82 11.08
C SER A 118 0.28 0.51 12.11
N LEU A 119 0.12 0.98 13.33
CA LEU A 119 1.07 0.70 14.40
C LEU A 119 1.22 -0.79 14.69
N SER A 120 0.19 -1.58 14.43
CA SER A 120 0.23 -3.02 14.67
C SER A 120 1.16 -3.74 13.69
N ASN A 121 1.52 -3.12 12.58
CA ASN A 121 2.39 -3.70 11.57
C ASN A 121 3.83 -3.18 11.65
N VAL A 122 4.14 -2.35 12.62
CA VAL A 122 5.51 -1.86 12.79
C VAL A 122 6.34 -2.95 13.45
N LEU A 123 7.40 -3.36 12.78
CA LEU A 123 8.33 -4.36 13.30
C LEU A 123 9.31 -3.70 14.25
N LYS A 124 9.59 -4.38 15.34
CA LYS A 124 10.52 -3.87 16.35
C LYS A 124 11.76 -4.73 16.44
#